data_26d3f05917db578fa8782a05e8855d1b
#
_entry.id   26d3f05917db578fa8782a05e8855d1b
#
_cell.length_a   1.000
_cell.length_b   1.000
_cell.length_c   1.000
_cell.angle_alpha   90.00
_cell.angle_beta   90.00
_cell.angle_gamma   90.00
#
_symmetry.space_group_name_H-M   'P 1'
#
loop_
_entity.id
_entity.type
_entity.pdbx_description
1 polymer ?
#
loop_
_entity_poly.entity_id
_entity_poly.type
_entity_poly.pdbx_seq_one_letter_code
_entity_poly.pdbx_strand_id
1 'polypeptide(L)'
;MRAIICDDDEIILKGLCSVIDWASLGIELVGTAGNGKEGLALLKEQRPELLMTDIRMPHVDGLQLIEEGKKLNPGLMAIVFSGYDDFEYARRALKLGVQDYLTKPINMDELTYLASDCVRRFDEARKDSFEDREDLLRKLLMYEVNDSGLITEMEHDYCMVLIFESADSGRLMAEAAGHMREQGAYVLVQREDLCEIAVIAPTRMTVEMRASLFLSHTRQLFSEQGMSLTCAQSNVQWGIRLLDQCYQEAHEALKLKYIRGDNQNLRFQDIKGDEKESDPSPILDIDLITPVKSGNVQLLKKRMGELEKLLKQAGMDSYIYMQFMVGSLYSTVLKELGDAGICADLVFENPVEEYKKLIGCETIGKAIGVLGENLKRICEYVGSQKSGVYSRPVVKALAYMEENYSSPDLSME
;
A
#
# COMPACT_ATOMS: atom_id res chain seq x y z
N MET A 1 20.93 3.98 16.96
CA MET A 1 22.32 4.05 16.51
C MET A 1 23.20 3.19 17.43
N ARG A 2 24.08 2.34 16.87
CA ARG A 2 24.98 1.45 17.66
C ARG A 2 26.30 2.16 17.95
N ALA A 3 26.80 2.07 19.18
CA ALA A 3 27.99 2.76 19.60
C ALA A 3 28.94 1.86 20.39
N ILE A 4 30.25 2.15 20.33
CA ILE A 4 31.26 1.57 21.20
C ILE A 4 32.06 2.70 21.90
N ILE A 5 32.55 2.38 23.11
CA ILE A 5 33.41 3.29 23.90
C ILE A 5 34.75 2.61 24.12
N CYS A 6 35.86 3.32 23.86
CA CYS A 6 37.21 2.86 24.06
C CYS A 6 38.00 3.83 24.96
N ASP A 7 38.49 3.38 26.08
CA ASP A 7 39.35 4.15 27.00
C ASP A 7 40.17 3.17 27.82
N ASP A 8 41.47 3.43 28.06
CA ASP A 8 42.31 2.56 28.86
C ASP A 8 42.12 2.71 30.38
N ASP A 9 41.35 3.72 30.80
CA ASP A 9 40.93 3.93 32.17
C ASP A 9 39.56 3.25 32.41
N GLU A 10 39.56 2.12 33.16
CA GLU A 10 38.36 1.39 33.53
C GLU A 10 37.35 2.22 34.32
N ILE A 11 37.81 3.24 35.08
CA ILE A 11 36.91 4.10 35.88
C ILE A 11 36.12 4.99 34.95
N ILE A 12 36.77 5.56 33.94
CA ILE A 12 36.13 6.36 32.90
C ILE A 12 35.12 5.51 32.13
N LEU A 13 35.51 4.31 31.65
CA LEU A 13 34.61 3.41 30.95
C LEU A 13 33.34 3.10 31.77
N LYS A 14 33.50 2.69 33.03
CA LYS A 14 32.37 2.40 33.92
C LYS A 14 31.50 3.65 34.19
N GLY A 15 32.14 4.81 34.33
CA GLY A 15 31.44 6.09 34.49
C GLY A 15 30.58 6.42 33.29
N LEU A 16 31.16 6.40 32.09
CA LEU A 16 30.46 6.69 30.84
C LEU A 16 29.28 5.73 30.57
N CYS A 17 29.45 4.45 30.89
CA CYS A 17 28.38 3.45 30.72
C CYS A 17 27.23 3.58 31.73
N SER A 18 27.51 4.10 32.96
CA SER A 18 26.53 4.10 34.05
C SER A 18 25.85 5.44 34.28
N VAL A 19 26.49 6.55 33.94
CA VAL A 19 25.97 7.91 34.24
C VAL A 19 25.03 8.39 33.14
N ILE A 20 25.28 8.01 31.89
CA ILE A 20 24.45 8.43 30.73
C ILE A 20 23.44 7.33 30.40
N ASP A 21 22.18 7.71 30.29
CA ASP A 21 21.13 6.82 29.76
C ASP A 21 21.17 6.84 28.23
N TRP A 22 22.08 6.02 27.66
CA TRP A 22 22.28 5.89 26.23
C TRP A 22 21.03 5.46 25.47
N ALA A 23 20.19 4.63 26.09
CA ALA A 23 18.96 4.15 25.50
C ALA A 23 17.95 5.28 25.28
N SER A 24 17.85 6.21 26.22
CA SER A 24 16.98 7.40 26.10
C SER A 24 17.43 8.34 24.97
N LEU A 25 18.72 8.30 24.60
CA LEU A 25 19.28 9.06 23.48
C LEU A 25 19.15 8.33 22.12
N GLY A 26 18.56 7.13 22.09
CA GLY A 26 18.49 6.32 20.88
C GLY A 26 19.82 5.62 20.50
N ILE A 27 20.72 5.46 21.48
CA ILE A 27 22.04 4.82 21.33
C ILE A 27 22.04 3.47 22.03
N GLU A 28 22.43 2.43 21.29
CA GLU A 28 22.71 1.08 21.80
C GLU A 28 24.21 0.93 21.97
N LEU A 29 24.69 0.84 23.22
CA LEU A 29 26.11 0.50 23.48
C LEU A 29 26.32 -0.98 23.23
N VAL A 30 27.00 -1.31 22.13
CA VAL A 30 27.26 -2.71 21.70
C VAL A 30 28.59 -3.26 22.18
N GLY A 31 29.42 -2.44 22.82
CA GLY A 31 30.67 -2.87 23.43
C GLY A 31 31.51 -1.75 24.01
N THR A 32 32.45 -2.14 24.90
CA THR A 32 33.48 -1.27 25.44
C THR A 32 34.85 -1.95 25.31
N ALA A 33 35.91 -1.18 25.15
CA ALA A 33 37.27 -1.70 25.01
C ALA A 33 38.25 -0.92 25.90
N GLY A 34 39.14 -1.62 26.62
CA GLY A 34 40.20 -1.04 27.44
C GLY A 34 41.47 -0.75 26.69
N ASN A 35 41.54 -0.96 25.39
CA ASN A 35 42.70 -0.67 24.53
C ASN A 35 42.28 -0.66 23.05
N GLY A 36 43.16 -0.07 22.21
CA GLY A 36 42.84 0.05 20.78
C GLY A 36 42.79 -1.26 20.01
N LYS A 37 43.44 -2.35 20.46
CA LYS A 37 43.39 -3.67 19.81
C LYS A 37 42.00 -4.31 20.01
N GLU A 38 41.45 -4.24 21.20
CA GLU A 38 40.08 -4.68 21.51
C GLU A 38 39.05 -3.80 20.78
N GLY A 39 39.28 -2.49 20.77
CA GLY A 39 38.44 -1.55 20.01
C GLY A 39 38.37 -1.89 18.52
N LEU A 40 39.50 -2.25 17.90
CA LEU A 40 39.57 -2.67 16.51
C LEU A 40 38.81 -3.99 16.25
N ALA A 41 38.85 -4.91 17.20
CA ALA A 41 38.08 -6.16 17.11
C ALA A 41 36.57 -5.87 17.16
N LEU A 42 36.13 -5.01 18.10
CA LEU A 42 34.74 -4.56 18.21
C LEU A 42 34.25 -3.83 16.95
N LEU A 43 35.07 -2.96 16.36
CA LEU A 43 34.72 -2.27 15.10
C LEU A 43 34.43 -3.25 13.97
N LYS A 44 35.23 -4.33 13.84
CA LYS A 44 35.07 -5.36 12.81
C LYS A 44 33.84 -6.22 13.03
N GLU A 45 33.58 -6.61 14.28
CA GLU A 45 32.53 -7.53 14.66
C GLU A 45 31.16 -6.83 14.74
N GLN A 46 31.12 -5.68 15.41
CA GLN A 46 29.89 -4.99 15.73
C GLN A 46 29.47 -3.94 14.68
N ARG A 47 30.43 -3.44 13.86
CA ARG A 47 30.20 -2.40 12.84
C ARG A 47 29.35 -1.24 13.37
N PRO A 48 29.78 -0.54 14.45
CA PRO A 48 29.00 0.55 15.03
C PRO A 48 28.96 1.76 14.09
N GLU A 49 27.97 2.63 14.31
CA GLU A 49 27.83 3.92 13.63
C GLU A 49 28.53 5.06 14.41
N LEU A 50 28.76 4.89 15.72
CA LEU A 50 29.43 5.85 16.58
C LEU A 50 30.58 5.19 17.34
N LEU A 51 31.75 5.80 17.27
CA LEU A 51 32.94 5.46 18.05
C LEU A 51 33.25 6.62 19.00
N MET A 52 33.27 6.35 20.29
CA MET A 52 33.80 7.26 21.32
C MET A 52 35.11 6.71 21.84
N THR A 53 36.19 7.45 21.71
CA THR A 53 37.54 6.88 22.02
C THR A 53 38.45 7.87 22.68
N ASP A 54 39.25 7.40 23.69
CA ASP A 54 40.45 8.11 24.12
C ASP A 54 41.51 8.09 22.99
N ILE A 55 42.31 9.12 22.93
CA ILE A 55 43.47 9.20 22.01
C ILE A 55 44.58 8.25 22.42
N ARG A 56 44.94 8.31 23.71
CA ARG A 56 46.14 7.61 24.18
C ARG A 56 45.79 6.25 24.80
N MET A 57 45.79 5.25 23.97
CA MET A 57 45.56 3.86 24.39
C MET A 57 46.74 2.95 24.05
N PRO A 58 46.97 1.88 24.82
CA PRO A 58 47.97 0.89 24.48
C PRO A 58 47.73 0.21 23.12
N HIS A 59 48.82 -0.11 22.42
CA HIS A 59 48.87 -0.84 21.15
C HIS A 59 48.42 -0.07 19.92
N VAL A 60 47.18 0.43 19.90
CA VAL A 60 46.57 1.19 18.81
C VAL A 60 46.00 2.47 19.42
N ASP A 61 46.44 3.63 18.96
CA ASP A 61 45.91 4.91 19.43
C ASP A 61 44.50 5.16 18.88
N GLY A 62 43.72 6.05 19.54
CA GLY A 62 42.35 6.34 19.16
C GLY A 62 42.22 6.91 17.74
N LEU A 63 43.20 7.66 17.25
CA LEU A 63 43.16 8.21 15.90
C LEU A 63 43.41 7.12 14.83
N GLN A 64 44.30 6.15 15.12
CA GLN A 64 44.48 4.96 14.27
C GLN A 64 43.20 4.12 14.28
N LEU A 65 42.54 4.00 15.43
CA LEU A 65 41.28 3.29 15.56
C LEU A 65 40.16 3.93 14.70
N ILE A 66 40.08 5.27 14.69
CA ILE A 66 39.14 6.03 13.84
C ILE A 66 39.48 5.79 12.34
N GLU A 67 40.74 5.89 11.97
CA GLU A 67 41.16 5.68 10.58
C GLU A 67 40.80 4.30 10.06
N GLU A 68 41.07 3.24 10.84
CA GLU A 68 40.67 1.87 10.49
C GLU A 68 39.15 1.68 10.51
N GLY A 69 38.46 2.29 11.47
CA GLY A 69 37.00 2.26 11.55
C GLY A 69 36.34 2.89 10.33
N LYS A 70 36.83 4.02 9.84
CA LYS A 70 36.33 4.70 8.62
C LYS A 70 36.60 3.92 7.33
N LYS A 71 37.66 3.09 7.29
CA LYS A 71 37.88 2.16 6.17
C LYS A 71 36.84 1.04 6.15
N LEU A 72 36.36 0.59 7.35
CA LEU A 72 35.34 -0.45 7.48
C LEU A 72 33.90 0.10 7.30
N ASN A 73 33.69 1.32 7.77
CA ASN A 73 32.41 2.04 7.69
C ASN A 73 32.70 3.52 7.38
N PRO A 74 32.64 3.97 6.11
CA PRO A 74 32.88 5.37 5.74
C PRO A 74 31.94 6.37 6.45
N GLY A 75 30.76 5.94 6.89
CA GLY A 75 29.80 6.73 7.66
C GLY A 75 30.05 6.74 9.16
N LEU A 76 31.14 6.12 9.65
CA LEU A 76 31.46 6.09 11.08
C LEU A 76 31.67 7.51 11.62
N MET A 77 30.85 7.89 12.60
CA MET A 77 31.05 9.10 13.39
C MET A 77 31.97 8.82 14.56
N ALA A 78 32.77 9.80 14.95
CA ALA A 78 33.73 9.64 16.03
C ALA A 78 33.73 10.85 16.96
N ILE A 79 33.67 10.61 18.28
CA ILE A 79 33.93 11.58 19.35
C ILE A 79 35.22 11.17 20.05
N VAL A 80 36.11 12.11 20.24
CA VAL A 80 37.46 11.86 20.80
C VAL A 80 37.58 12.46 22.18
N PHE A 81 38.13 11.69 23.13
CA PHE A 81 38.53 12.18 24.46
C PHE A 81 40.01 12.45 24.51
N SER A 82 40.45 13.52 25.15
CA SER A 82 41.88 13.84 25.25
C SER A 82 42.24 14.61 26.50
N GLY A 83 43.48 14.48 26.93
CA GLY A 83 44.08 15.34 27.98
C GLY A 83 44.52 16.70 27.45
N TYR A 84 44.82 17.63 28.35
CA TYR A 84 44.98 19.09 28.14
C TYR A 84 46.06 19.53 27.15
N ASP A 85 47.07 18.70 26.78
CA ASP A 85 48.28 19.14 26.08
C ASP A 85 48.47 18.60 24.64
N ASP A 86 47.44 18.15 23.94
CA ASP A 86 47.55 17.39 22.69
C ASP A 86 47.13 18.15 21.43
N PHE A 87 47.62 19.39 21.23
CA PHE A 87 47.32 20.21 20.04
C PHE A 87 47.57 19.48 18.70
N GLU A 88 48.64 18.70 18.60
CA GLU A 88 48.96 17.92 17.39
C GLU A 88 47.93 16.79 17.15
N TYR A 89 47.39 16.15 18.22
CA TYR A 89 46.35 15.14 18.10
C TYR A 89 45.01 15.77 17.71
N ALA A 90 44.67 16.92 18.27
CA ALA A 90 43.46 17.65 17.87
C ALA A 90 43.49 18.02 16.38
N ARG A 91 44.63 18.47 15.87
CA ARG A 91 44.81 18.76 14.44
C ARG A 91 44.70 17.52 13.54
N ARG A 92 45.18 16.36 13.98
CA ARG A 92 45.04 15.10 13.28
C ARG A 92 43.59 14.60 13.32
N ALA A 93 42.91 14.70 14.45
CA ALA A 93 41.50 14.35 14.62
C ALA A 93 40.60 15.15 13.67
N LEU A 94 40.82 16.47 13.57
CA LEU A 94 40.07 17.30 12.60
C LEU A 94 40.31 16.88 11.14
N LYS A 95 41.54 16.48 10.76
CA LYS A 95 41.81 15.97 9.41
C LYS A 95 41.10 14.63 9.12
N LEU A 96 40.87 13.83 10.15
CA LEU A 96 40.14 12.57 10.04
C LEU A 96 38.60 12.79 10.04
N GLY A 97 38.15 14.07 10.19
CA GLY A 97 36.74 14.39 10.20
C GLY A 97 36.01 13.76 11.38
N VAL A 98 36.58 13.88 12.59
CA VAL A 98 35.87 13.55 13.83
C VAL A 98 34.71 14.53 14.04
N GLN A 99 33.66 14.09 14.69
CA GLN A 99 32.48 14.94 14.96
C GLN A 99 32.83 16.02 15.97
N ASP A 100 33.49 15.61 17.05
CA ASP A 100 33.97 16.57 18.06
C ASP A 100 35.11 15.98 18.93
N TYR A 101 35.67 16.86 19.79
CA TYR A 101 36.81 16.60 20.61
C TYR A 101 36.56 17.12 22.03
N LEU A 102 36.51 16.22 23.00
CA LEU A 102 36.23 16.53 24.40
C LEU A 102 37.51 16.45 25.24
N THR A 103 37.75 17.45 26.06
CA THR A 103 38.88 17.48 27.01
C THR A 103 38.54 16.74 28.30
N LYS A 104 39.49 15.92 28.81
CA LYS A 104 39.38 15.32 30.15
C LYS A 104 39.64 16.38 31.24
N PRO A 105 38.87 16.46 32.33
CA PRO A 105 37.79 15.55 32.70
C PRO A 105 36.55 15.74 31.81
N ILE A 106 35.94 14.64 31.35
CA ILE A 106 34.83 14.64 30.42
C ILE A 106 33.59 15.29 31.10
N ASN A 107 33.07 16.35 30.48
CA ASN A 107 31.80 16.94 30.89
C ASN A 107 30.65 16.06 30.33
N MET A 108 29.85 15.46 31.22
CA MET A 108 28.76 14.55 30.85
C MET A 108 27.64 15.24 30.07
N ASP A 109 27.33 16.50 30.36
CA ASP A 109 26.30 17.29 29.66
C ASP A 109 26.75 17.56 28.22
N GLU A 110 28.04 17.90 28.02
CA GLU A 110 28.64 18.17 26.73
C GLU A 110 28.68 16.87 25.88
N LEU A 111 29.10 15.74 26.47
CA LEU A 111 29.08 14.44 25.80
C LEU A 111 27.67 14.00 25.40
N THR A 112 26.69 14.20 26.29
CA THR A 112 25.28 13.90 26.02
C THR A 112 24.74 14.72 24.85
N TYR A 113 25.07 16.02 24.81
CA TYR A 113 24.70 16.90 23.70
C TYR A 113 25.33 16.43 22.38
N LEU A 114 26.63 16.13 22.34
CA LEU A 114 27.33 15.68 21.13
C LEU A 114 26.81 14.33 20.65
N ALA A 115 26.55 13.40 21.55
CA ALA A 115 25.97 12.12 21.22
C ALA A 115 24.56 12.26 20.61
N SER A 116 23.74 13.15 21.17
CA SER A 116 22.43 13.48 20.63
C SER A 116 22.51 14.12 19.24
N ASP A 117 23.49 15.00 19.00
CA ASP A 117 23.73 15.59 17.68
C ASP A 117 24.17 14.54 16.65
N CYS A 118 24.99 13.57 17.07
CA CYS A 118 25.34 12.42 16.21
C CYS A 118 24.12 11.61 15.82
N VAL A 119 23.21 11.33 16.77
CA VAL A 119 21.95 10.61 16.45
C VAL A 119 21.12 11.40 15.46
N ARG A 120 20.92 12.69 15.70
CA ARG A 120 20.17 13.55 14.79
C ARG A 120 20.73 13.55 13.38
N ARG A 121 22.05 13.71 13.22
CA ARG A 121 22.74 13.68 11.89
C ARG A 121 22.64 12.31 11.23
N PHE A 122 22.73 11.26 12.01
CA PHE A 122 22.56 9.88 11.51
C PHE A 122 21.15 9.65 10.97
N ASP A 123 20.12 10.12 11.70
CA ASP A 123 18.73 9.99 11.29
C ASP A 123 18.40 10.88 10.07
N GLU A 124 18.96 12.09 10.00
CA GLU A 124 18.84 12.98 8.84
C GLU A 124 19.47 12.33 7.59
N ALA A 125 20.71 11.88 7.67
CA ALA A 125 21.39 11.20 6.56
C ALA A 125 20.65 9.90 6.12
N ARG A 126 20.03 9.23 7.07
CA ARG A 126 19.22 8.04 6.80
C ARG A 126 17.90 8.39 6.11
N LYS A 127 17.25 9.51 6.46
CA LYS A 127 16.06 10.02 5.78
C LYS A 127 16.35 10.42 4.35
N ASP A 128 17.40 11.20 4.11
CA ASP A 128 17.82 11.62 2.78
C ASP A 128 18.11 10.40 1.89
N SER A 129 18.84 9.41 2.40
CA SER A 129 19.12 8.18 1.66
C SER A 129 17.88 7.33 1.40
N PHE A 130 16.83 7.45 2.24
CA PHE A 130 15.58 6.70 2.09
C PHE A 130 14.67 7.35 1.04
N GLU A 131 14.59 8.69 1.02
CA GLU A 131 13.85 9.45 0.01
C GLU A 131 14.50 9.30 -1.38
N ASP A 132 15.82 9.33 -1.44
CA ASP A 132 16.58 9.05 -2.68
C ASP A 132 16.29 7.65 -3.22
N ARG A 133 16.16 6.65 -2.34
CA ARG A 133 15.79 5.26 -2.71
C ARG A 133 14.34 5.16 -3.18
N GLU A 134 13.39 5.82 -2.51
CA GLU A 134 11.99 5.87 -2.96
C GLU A 134 11.89 6.50 -4.35
N ASP A 135 12.58 7.62 -4.59
CA ASP A 135 12.58 8.31 -5.88
C ASP A 135 13.20 7.44 -6.99
N LEU A 136 14.27 6.73 -6.67
CA LEU A 136 14.88 5.77 -7.60
C LEU A 136 13.94 4.62 -7.95
N LEU A 137 13.25 4.03 -6.96
CA LEU A 137 12.29 2.94 -7.20
C LEU A 137 11.11 3.42 -8.05
N ARG A 138 10.63 4.67 -7.85
CA ARG A 138 9.62 5.29 -8.72
C ARG A 138 10.12 5.44 -10.16
N LYS A 139 11.35 5.90 -10.35
CA LYS A 139 11.97 6.04 -11.69
C LYS A 139 12.15 4.67 -12.36
N LEU A 140 12.48 3.65 -11.61
CA LEU A 140 12.61 2.28 -12.10
C LEU A 140 11.27 1.74 -12.65
N LEU A 141 10.15 2.05 -11.98
CA LEU A 141 8.80 1.72 -12.47
C LEU A 141 8.42 2.50 -13.74
N MET A 142 8.98 3.68 -13.96
CA MET A 142 8.73 4.51 -15.15
C MET A 142 9.69 4.21 -16.31
N TYR A 143 10.53 3.18 -16.21
CA TYR A 143 11.57 2.83 -17.21
C TYR A 143 12.60 3.95 -17.48
N GLU A 144 12.76 4.90 -16.56
CA GLU A 144 13.64 6.06 -16.75
C GLU A 144 15.09 5.83 -16.33
N VAL A 145 15.40 4.69 -15.67
CA VAL A 145 16.74 4.43 -15.11
C VAL A 145 17.26 3.06 -15.55
N ASN A 146 18.35 3.06 -16.30
CA ASN A 146 19.02 1.82 -16.73
C ASN A 146 20.20 1.41 -15.84
N ASP A 147 20.80 2.31 -15.05
CA ASP A 147 21.97 1.97 -14.23
C ASP A 147 22.16 2.96 -13.07
N SER A 148 22.03 2.49 -11.82
CA SER A 148 22.49 3.23 -10.66
C SER A 148 23.13 2.27 -9.65
N GLY A 149 24.16 2.72 -8.92
CA GLY A 149 24.84 1.93 -7.89
C GLY A 149 23.88 1.33 -6.84
N LEU A 150 22.76 2.02 -6.55
CA LEU A 150 21.72 1.55 -5.62
C LEU A 150 20.95 0.32 -6.15
N ILE A 151 20.70 0.24 -7.47
CA ILE A 151 20.11 -0.96 -8.08
C ILE A 151 21.04 -2.15 -7.88
N THR A 152 22.35 -1.94 -8.01
CA THR A 152 23.36 -2.97 -7.81
C THR A 152 23.40 -3.47 -6.36
N GLU A 153 23.22 -2.60 -5.37
CA GLU A 153 23.13 -2.99 -3.95
C GLU A 153 21.92 -3.88 -3.65
N MET A 154 20.78 -3.64 -4.30
CA MET A 154 19.52 -4.35 -4.08
C MET A 154 19.26 -5.44 -5.15
N GLU A 155 20.21 -5.71 -6.05
CA GLU A 155 20.01 -6.60 -7.21
C GLU A 155 19.59 -8.02 -6.82
N HIS A 156 20.02 -8.48 -5.66
CA HIS A 156 19.76 -9.83 -5.15
C HIS A 156 18.68 -9.88 -4.05
N ASP A 157 18.05 -8.73 -3.75
CA ASP A 157 17.01 -8.68 -2.75
C ASP A 157 15.65 -9.17 -3.31
N TYR A 158 14.84 -9.74 -2.44
CA TYR A 158 13.45 -10.06 -2.76
C TYR A 158 12.60 -8.81 -2.68
N CYS A 159 11.63 -8.68 -3.56
CA CYS A 159 10.69 -7.56 -3.57
C CYS A 159 9.24 -8.02 -3.69
N MET A 160 8.34 -7.19 -3.19
CA MET A 160 6.89 -7.34 -3.23
C MET A 160 6.25 -5.96 -3.22
N VAL A 161 5.12 -5.80 -3.91
CA VAL A 161 4.31 -4.58 -3.87
C VAL A 161 3.00 -4.84 -3.15
N LEU A 162 2.64 -3.91 -2.25
CA LEU A 162 1.36 -3.86 -1.57
C LEU A 162 0.64 -2.57 -1.96
N ILE A 163 -0.67 -2.67 -2.19
CA ILE A 163 -1.55 -1.53 -2.45
C ILE A 163 -2.62 -1.51 -1.36
N PHE A 164 -2.78 -0.36 -0.73
CA PHE A 164 -3.83 -0.09 0.26
C PHE A 164 -4.76 0.97 -0.32
N GLU A 165 -6.04 0.69 -0.35
CA GLU A 165 -7.07 1.57 -0.90
C GLU A 165 -8.24 1.69 0.07
N SER A 166 -8.66 2.95 0.34
CA SER A 166 -9.82 3.27 1.17
C SER A 166 -10.35 4.65 0.81
N ALA A 167 -11.65 4.79 0.69
CA ALA A 167 -12.27 6.08 0.40
C ALA A 167 -12.18 7.03 1.62
N ASP A 168 -12.00 8.34 1.35
CA ASP A 168 -12.02 9.42 2.34
C ASP A 168 -11.06 9.24 3.54
N SER A 169 -9.88 8.67 3.30
CA SER A 169 -8.96 8.20 4.35
C SER A 169 -7.66 9.00 4.49
N GLY A 170 -7.50 10.15 3.82
CA GLY A 170 -6.22 10.84 3.62
C GLY A 170 -5.31 10.91 4.84
N ARG A 171 -5.84 11.25 6.03
CA ARG A 171 -5.05 11.32 7.27
C ARG A 171 -4.56 9.93 7.73
N LEU A 172 -5.46 8.93 7.74
CA LEU A 172 -5.12 7.57 8.15
C LEU A 172 -4.14 6.92 7.18
N MET A 173 -4.31 7.19 5.88
CA MET A 173 -3.41 6.69 4.85
C MET A 173 -2.00 7.29 4.99
N ALA A 174 -1.89 8.58 5.33
CA ALA A 174 -0.61 9.23 5.60
C ALA A 174 0.07 8.68 6.87
N GLU A 175 -0.70 8.42 7.94
CA GLU A 175 -0.22 7.81 9.18
C GLU A 175 0.28 6.37 8.92
N ALA A 176 -0.48 5.56 8.20
CA ALA A 176 -0.07 4.22 7.81
C ALA A 176 1.21 4.23 6.96
N ALA A 177 1.31 5.12 5.96
CA ALA A 177 2.50 5.27 5.13
C ALA A 177 3.73 5.69 5.95
N GLY A 178 3.58 6.60 6.90
CA GLY A 178 4.64 7.00 7.83
C GLY A 178 5.16 5.83 8.66
N HIS A 179 4.25 5.06 9.26
CA HIS A 179 4.61 3.86 10.01
C HIS A 179 5.32 2.80 9.16
N MET A 180 4.85 2.59 7.92
CA MET A 180 5.48 1.64 7.00
C MET A 180 6.92 2.05 6.63
N ARG A 181 7.16 3.37 6.41
CA ARG A 181 8.51 3.91 6.19
C ARG A 181 9.43 3.65 7.38
N GLU A 182 8.97 3.91 8.60
CA GLU A 182 9.75 3.64 9.82
C GLU A 182 10.14 2.16 9.95
N GLN A 183 9.31 1.26 9.44
CA GLN A 183 9.56 -0.18 9.41
C GLN A 183 10.31 -0.67 8.15
N GLY A 184 10.79 0.26 7.31
CA GLY A 184 11.65 -0.02 6.17
C GLY A 184 10.93 -0.42 4.88
N ALA A 185 9.67 0.00 4.70
CA ALA A 185 9.01 -0.06 3.40
C ALA A 185 9.26 1.22 2.59
N TYR A 186 9.25 1.10 1.27
CA TYR A 186 9.40 2.23 0.35
C TYR A 186 8.04 2.64 -0.20
N VAL A 187 7.64 3.90 0.00
CA VAL A 187 6.37 4.41 -0.51
C VAL A 187 6.53 4.85 -1.96
N LEU A 188 5.91 4.10 -2.87
CA LEU A 188 5.95 4.34 -4.31
C LEU A 188 4.95 5.44 -4.72
N VAL A 189 3.72 5.33 -4.23
CA VAL A 189 2.64 6.31 -4.46
C VAL A 189 1.87 6.53 -3.17
N GLN A 190 1.53 7.78 -2.90
CA GLN A 190 0.65 8.15 -1.78
C GLN A 190 -0.35 9.19 -2.25
N ARG A 191 -1.64 8.90 -2.07
CA ARG A 191 -2.79 9.78 -2.30
C ARG A 191 -3.72 9.74 -1.11
N GLU A 192 -4.80 10.50 -1.14
CA GLU A 192 -5.78 10.52 -0.05
C GLU A 192 -6.48 9.18 0.15
N ASP A 193 -6.71 8.44 -0.93
CA ASP A 193 -7.44 7.19 -0.99
C ASP A 193 -6.56 5.96 -1.23
N LEU A 194 -5.27 6.16 -1.54
CA LEU A 194 -4.36 5.11 -2.03
C LEU A 194 -2.96 5.24 -1.45
N CYS A 195 -2.39 4.11 -1.01
CA CYS A 195 -0.97 4.00 -0.69
C CYS A 195 -0.38 2.74 -1.33
N GLU A 196 0.65 2.91 -2.16
CA GLU A 196 1.39 1.83 -2.80
C GLU A 196 2.80 1.79 -2.22
N ILE A 197 3.21 0.63 -1.74
CA ILE A 197 4.51 0.44 -1.13
C ILE A 197 5.27 -0.74 -1.75
N ALA A 198 6.60 -0.61 -1.80
CA ALA A 198 7.50 -1.73 -2.05
C ALA A 198 8.09 -2.23 -0.73
N VAL A 199 8.04 -3.53 -0.51
CA VAL A 199 8.71 -4.23 0.58
C VAL A 199 9.90 -4.97 -0.02
N ILE A 200 11.11 -4.59 0.39
CA ILE A 200 12.36 -5.12 -0.16
C ILE A 200 13.20 -5.64 1.01
N ALA A 201 13.75 -6.84 0.89
CA ALA A 201 14.61 -7.43 1.90
C ALA A 201 15.48 -8.57 1.31
N PRO A 202 16.62 -8.90 1.96
CA PRO A 202 17.52 -9.95 1.50
C PRO A 202 16.93 -11.35 1.46
N THR A 203 15.85 -11.61 2.19
CA THR A 203 15.21 -12.93 2.22
C THR A 203 13.71 -12.84 1.95
N ARG A 204 13.19 -13.86 1.26
CA ARG A 204 11.75 -14.00 1.00
C ARG A 204 10.91 -13.98 2.29
N MET A 205 11.38 -14.68 3.32
CA MET A 205 10.68 -14.76 4.59
C MET A 205 10.54 -13.38 5.26
N THR A 206 11.57 -12.55 5.19
CA THR A 206 11.53 -11.18 5.74
C THR A 206 10.53 -10.31 4.99
N VAL A 207 10.45 -10.42 3.65
CA VAL A 207 9.46 -9.70 2.84
C VAL A 207 8.04 -10.11 3.24
N GLU A 208 7.76 -11.42 3.29
CA GLU A 208 6.44 -11.96 3.65
C GLU A 208 6.02 -11.59 5.08
N MET A 209 6.96 -11.61 6.03
CA MET A 209 6.71 -11.22 7.42
C MET A 209 6.39 -9.72 7.53
N ARG A 210 7.17 -8.85 6.91
CA ARG A 210 6.92 -7.40 6.90
C ARG A 210 5.59 -7.08 6.24
N ALA A 211 5.30 -7.68 5.08
CA ALA A 211 4.03 -7.52 4.39
C ALA A 211 2.84 -7.90 5.28
N SER A 212 2.92 -9.03 6.01
CA SER A 212 1.89 -9.44 6.95
C SER A 212 1.71 -8.45 8.12
N LEU A 213 2.80 -7.90 8.65
CA LEU A 213 2.75 -6.87 9.70
C LEU A 213 2.08 -5.59 9.19
N PHE A 214 2.45 -5.11 8.02
CA PHE A 214 1.83 -3.93 7.41
C PHE A 214 0.33 -4.13 7.16
N LEU A 215 -0.05 -5.28 6.61
CA LEU A 215 -1.45 -5.63 6.37
C LEU A 215 -2.26 -5.66 7.68
N SER A 216 -1.74 -6.29 8.72
CA SER A 216 -2.44 -6.41 10.00
C SER A 216 -2.55 -5.08 10.72
N HIS A 217 -1.46 -4.32 10.81
CA HIS A 217 -1.44 -3.00 11.47
C HIS A 217 -2.36 -1.99 10.77
N THR A 218 -2.22 -1.87 9.43
CA THR A 218 -3.04 -0.92 8.66
C THR A 218 -4.52 -1.27 8.75
N ARG A 219 -4.87 -2.57 8.67
CA ARG A 219 -6.25 -3.02 8.82
C ARG A 219 -6.81 -2.73 10.21
N GLN A 220 -6.02 -2.90 11.25
CA GLN A 220 -6.43 -2.56 12.62
C GLN A 220 -6.69 -1.07 12.74
N LEU A 221 -5.77 -0.22 12.27
CA LEU A 221 -5.88 1.25 12.29
C LEU A 221 -7.19 1.73 11.63
N PHE A 222 -7.53 1.19 10.45
CA PHE A 222 -8.74 1.56 9.72
C PHE A 222 -10.00 1.00 10.39
N SER A 223 -9.96 -0.23 10.91
CA SER A 223 -11.07 -0.87 11.61
C SER A 223 -11.45 -0.12 12.88
N GLU A 224 -10.49 0.38 13.65
CA GLU A 224 -10.72 1.18 14.85
C GLU A 224 -11.47 2.49 14.57
N GLN A 225 -11.33 3.01 13.35
CA GLN A 225 -12.06 4.21 12.89
C GLN A 225 -13.36 3.88 12.12
N GLY A 226 -13.73 2.60 12.04
CA GLY A 226 -14.92 2.14 11.30
C GLY A 226 -14.82 2.29 9.79
N MET A 227 -13.60 2.40 9.24
CA MET A 227 -13.35 2.57 7.80
C MET A 227 -13.04 1.22 7.14
N SER A 228 -13.47 1.06 5.90
CA SER A 228 -13.11 -0.10 5.08
C SER A 228 -11.73 0.07 4.45
N LEU A 229 -10.95 -1.01 4.37
CA LEU A 229 -9.64 -1.02 3.74
C LEU A 229 -9.51 -2.22 2.82
N THR A 230 -9.32 -1.96 1.53
CA THR A 230 -8.94 -3.00 0.56
C THR A 230 -7.42 -3.04 0.43
N CYS A 231 -6.85 -4.23 0.52
CA CYS A 231 -5.43 -4.46 0.36
C CYS A 231 -5.20 -5.39 -0.83
N ALA A 232 -4.31 -5.03 -1.75
CA ALA A 232 -3.87 -5.90 -2.83
C ALA A 232 -2.37 -6.16 -2.72
N GLN A 233 -1.94 -7.36 -3.13
CA GLN A 233 -0.55 -7.77 -3.02
C GLN A 233 -0.09 -8.61 -4.20
N SER A 234 1.13 -8.36 -4.66
CA SER A 234 1.83 -9.14 -5.67
C SER A 234 2.34 -10.48 -5.10
N ASN A 235 2.92 -11.30 -5.96
CA ASN A 235 3.84 -12.35 -5.52
C ASN A 235 5.15 -11.74 -5.04
N VAL A 236 5.91 -12.52 -4.26
CA VAL A 236 7.30 -12.19 -3.92
C VAL A 236 8.21 -12.63 -5.06
N GLN A 237 8.96 -11.69 -5.62
CA GLN A 237 9.92 -11.91 -6.69
C GLN A 237 11.36 -11.79 -6.16
N TRP A 238 12.31 -12.44 -6.83
CA TRP A 238 13.73 -12.34 -6.52
C TRP A 238 14.42 -11.41 -7.53
N GLY A 239 15.05 -10.37 -7.01
CA GLY A 239 15.72 -9.32 -7.79
C GLY A 239 14.86 -8.07 -7.97
N ILE A 240 15.45 -6.92 -7.63
CA ILE A 240 14.76 -5.61 -7.69
C ILE A 240 14.31 -5.24 -9.10
N ARG A 241 14.94 -5.78 -10.14
CA ARG A 241 14.55 -5.55 -11.55
C ARG A 241 13.15 -6.09 -11.88
N LEU A 242 12.60 -6.98 -11.04
CA LEU A 242 11.23 -7.48 -11.17
C LEU A 242 10.20 -6.66 -10.38
N LEU A 243 10.61 -5.50 -9.84
CA LEU A 243 9.68 -4.62 -9.10
C LEU A 243 8.50 -4.16 -9.99
N ASP A 244 8.75 -3.88 -11.27
CA ASP A 244 7.69 -3.53 -12.22
C ASP A 244 6.68 -4.69 -12.37
N GLN A 245 7.16 -5.92 -12.47
CA GLN A 245 6.27 -7.08 -12.48
C GLN A 245 5.44 -7.18 -11.19
N CYS A 246 6.06 -6.99 -10.01
CA CYS A 246 5.33 -6.95 -8.74
C CYS A 246 4.28 -5.84 -8.74
N TYR A 247 4.60 -4.68 -9.28
CA TYR A 247 3.69 -3.55 -9.39
C TYR A 247 2.46 -3.90 -10.25
N GLN A 248 2.68 -4.47 -11.42
CA GLN A 248 1.61 -4.92 -12.31
C GLN A 248 0.75 -6.02 -11.65
N GLU A 249 1.37 -7.01 -11.02
CA GLU A 249 0.68 -8.08 -10.31
C GLU A 249 -0.22 -7.55 -9.18
N ALA A 250 0.25 -6.56 -8.40
CA ALA A 250 -0.55 -5.96 -7.33
C ALA A 250 -1.75 -5.18 -7.89
N HIS A 251 -1.58 -4.44 -8.99
CA HIS A 251 -2.67 -3.75 -9.67
C HIS A 251 -3.68 -4.72 -10.30
N GLU A 252 -3.23 -5.83 -10.87
CA GLU A 252 -4.14 -6.89 -11.34
C GLU A 252 -4.91 -7.51 -10.18
N ALA A 253 -4.25 -7.75 -9.03
CA ALA A 253 -4.94 -8.23 -7.84
C ALA A 253 -5.99 -7.23 -7.34
N LEU A 254 -5.72 -5.91 -7.40
CA LEU A 254 -6.67 -4.87 -6.99
C LEU A 254 -7.96 -4.91 -7.83
N LYS A 255 -7.90 -5.29 -9.10
CA LYS A 255 -9.08 -5.43 -9.97
C LYS A 255 -10.08 -6.47 -9.48
N LEU A 256 -9.63 -7.46 -8.68
CA LEU A 256 -10.54 -8.41 -8.03
C LEU A 256 -11.50 -7.74 -7.05
N LYS A 257 -11.21 -6.51 -6.58
CA LYS A 257 -12.13 -5.69 -5.79
C LYS A 257 -13.48 -5.53 -6.48
N TYR A 258 -13.49 -5.38 -7.81
CA TYR A 258 -14.72 -5.26 -8.58
C TYR A 258 -15.68 -6.42 -8.33
N ILE A 259 -15.15 -7.64 -8.22
CA ILE A 259 -15.94 -8.87 -8.07
C ILE A 259 -16.17 -9.18 -6.58
N ARG A 260 -15.13 -9.09 -5.75
CA ARG A 260 -15.15 -9.50 -4.34
C ARG A 260 -15.66 -8.42 -3.39
N GLY A 261 -15.77 -7.17 -3.87
CA GLY A 261 -16.20 -6.00 -3.09
C GLY A 261 -15.09 -5.36 -2.30
N ASP A 262 -15.46 -4.33 -1.52
CA ASP A 262 -14.56 -3.58 -0.63
C ASP A 262 -14.15 -4.40 0.61
N ASN A 263 -13.18 -3.90 1.38
CA ASN A 263 -12.68 -4.47 2.64
C ASN A 263 -12.08 -5.88 2.50
N GLN A 264 -11.39 -6.14 1.39
CA GLN A 264 -10.80 -7.43 1.08
C GLN A 264 -9.27 -7.43 1.19
N ASN A 265 -8.69 -8.63 1.31
CA ASN A 265 -7.28 -8.88 1.11
C ASN A 265 -7.12 -9.70 -0.18
N LEU A 266 -6.64 -9.04 -1.22
CA LEU A 266 -6.60 -9.54 -2.59
C LEU A 266 -5.16 -9.93 -2.93
N ARG A 267 -4.94 -11.19 -3.32
CA ARG A 267 -3.62 -11.70 -3.70
C ARG A 267 -3.57 -12.00 -5.17
N PHE A 268 -2.48 -11.66 -5.83
CA PHE A 268 -2.31 -12.02 -7.23
C PHE A 268 -2.38 -13.53 -7.48
N GLN A 269 -1.83 -14.34 -6.57
CA GLN A 269 -1.95 -15.80 -6.64
C GLN A 269 -3.39 -16.34 -6.59
N ASP A 270 -4.35 -15.54 -6.13
CA ASP A 270 -5.77 -15.91 -6.08
C ASP A 270 -6.48 -15.64 -7.42
N ILE A 271 -5.80 -14.98 -8.37
CA ILE A 271 -6.24 -14.88 -9.75
C ILE A 271 -6.00 -16.27 -10.37
N LYS A 272 -7.08 -17.05 -10.47
CA LYS A 272 -6.99 -18.37 -11.06
C LYS A 272 -6.66 -18.24 -12.54
N GLY A 273 -5.51 -18.77 -12.94
CA GLY A 273 -5.10 -18.87 -14.33
C GLY A 273 -5.87 -19.90 -15.16
N ASP A 274 -6.82 -20.60 -14.56
CA ASP A 274 -7.76 -21.45 -15.27
C ASP A 274 -8.98 -20.60 -15.62
N GLU A 275 -9.02 -20.14 -16.87
CA GLU A 275 -10.25 -19.82 -17.57
C GLU A 275 -11.15 -21.07 -17.56
N LYS A 276 -11.87 -21.31 -16.44
CA LYS A 276 -13.11 -22.02 -16.60
C LYS A 276 -13.94 -21.11 -17.50
N GLU A 277 -14.16 -21.55 -18.72
CA GLU A 277 -15.19 -21.03 -19.61
C GLU A 277 -16.53 -21.12 -18.84
N SER A 278 -16.77 -20.16 -17.97
CA SER A 278 -18.08 -20.00 -17.34
C SER A 278 -18.98 -19.48 -18.45
N ASP A 279 -19.98 -20.29 -18.77
CA ASP A 279 -20.97 -19.94 -19.79
C ASP A 279 -21.71 -18.65 -19.37
N PRO A 280 -21.56 -17.55 -20.12
CA PRO A 280 -22.23 -16.28 -19.81
C PRO A 280 -23.73 -16.30 -20.19
N SER A 281 -24.16 -17.27 -20.97
CA SER A 281 -25.52 -17.33 -21.52
C SER A 281 -26.60 -17.12 -20.46
N PRO A 282 -26.54 -17.75 -19.26
CA PRO A 282 -27.59 -17.55 -18.26
C PRO A 282 -27.72 -16.11 -17.75
N ILE A 283 -26.63 -15.33 -17.80
CA ILE A 283 -26.63 -13.93 -17.36
C ILE A 283 -27.20 -13.04 -18.48
N LEU A 284 -26.78 -13.29 -19.73
CA LEU A 284 -27.25 -12.51 -20.88
C LEU A 284 -28.70 -12.83 -21.25
N ASP A 285 -29.17 -14.03 -20.95
CA ASP A 285 -30.54 -14.48 -21.23
C ASP A 285 -31.56 -13.97 -20.20
N ILE A 286 -31.11 -13.25 -19.14
CA ILE A 286 -32.03 -12.71 -18.15
C ILE A 286 -32.95 -11.67 -18.77
N ASP A 287 -34.26 -11.88 -18.66
CA ASP A 287 -35.26 -10.95 -19.20
C ASP A 287 -35.43 -9.72 -18.31
N LEU A 288 -34.68 -8.65 -18.62
CA LEU A 288 -34.85 -7.33 -18.05
C LEU A 288 -35.72 -6.41 -18.91
N ILE A 289 -36.04 -6.83 -20.14
CA ILE A 289 -36.76 -6.03 -21.12
C ILE A 289 -38.26 -6.01 -20.84
N THR A 290 -38.88 -7.17 -20.63
CA THR A 290 -40.32 -7.31 -20.38
C THR A 290 -40.77 -6.47 -19.18
N PRO A 291 -40.16 -6.55 -17.97
CA PRO A 291 -40.57 -5.74 -16.85
C PRO A 291 -40.46 -4.23 -17.12
N VAL A 292 -39.44 -3.80 -17.86
CA VAL A 292 -39.25 -2.37 -18.19
C VAL A 292 -40.28 -1.91 -19.24
N LYS A 293 -40.48 -2.68 -20.30
CA LYS A 293 -41.52 -2.37 -21.33
C LYS A 293 -42.96 -2.40 -20.76
N SER A 294 -43.23 -3.23 -19.77
CA SER A 294 -44.53 -3.27 -19.11
C SER A 294 -44.75 -2.18 -18.07
N GLY A 295 -43.68 -1.56 -17.57
CA GLY A 295 -43.75 -0.61 -16.45
C GLY A 295 -43.95 -1.32 -15.09
N ASN A 296 -43.60 -2.62 -15.00
CA ASN A 296 -43.80 -3.43 -13.80
C ASN A 296 -42.55 -3.44 -12.91
N VAL A 297 -42.50 -2.50 -11.97
CA VAL A 297 -41.36 -2.33 -11.03
C VAL A 297 -41.17 -3.56 -10.12
N GLN A 298 -42.25 -4.27 -9.75
CA GLN A 298 -42.15 -5.45 -8.89
C GLN A 298 -41.46 -6.61 -9.62
N LEU A 299 -41.83 -6.83 -10.87
CA LEU A 299 -41.21 -7.85 -11.71
C LEU A 299 -39.76 -7.49 -11.99
N LEU A 300 -39.43 -6.22 -12.25
CA LEU A 300 -38.07 -5.77 -12.41
C LEU A 300 -37.20 -6.07 -11.17
N LYS A 301 -37.72 -5.76 -9.98
CA LYS A 301 -37.00 -6.04 -8.72
C LYS A 301 -36.72 -7.54 -8.54
N LYS A 302 -37.66 -8.41 -8.92
CA LYS A 302 -37.48 -9.86 -8.89
C LYS A 302 -36.35 -10.29 -9.84
N ARG A 303 -36.33 -9.79 -11.10
CA ARG A 303 -35.31 -10.10 -12.10
C ARG A 303 -33.94 -9.59 -11.71
N MET A 304 -33.84 -8.39 -11.12
CA MET A 304 -32.58 -7.87 -10.58
C MET A 304 -32.02 -8.76 -9.47
N GLY A 305 -32.87 -9.31 -8.60
CA GLY A 305 -32.45 -10.27 -7.58
C GLY A 305 -31.98 -11.61 -8.16
N GLU A 306 -32.56 -12.06 -9.29
CA GLU A 306 -32.10 -13.23 -10.03
C GLU A 306 -30.74 -12.97 -10.70
N LEU A 307 -30.55 -11.80 -11.32
CA LEU A 307 -29.28 -11.37 -11.89
C LEU A 307 -28.17 -11.36 -10.86
N GLU A 308 -28.40 -10.78 -9.67
CA GLU A 308 -27.40 -10.74 -8.60
C GLU A 308 -26.98 -12.14 -8.16
N LYS A 309 -27.92 -13.09 -8.08
CA LYS A 309 -27.59 -14.48 -7.75
C LYS A 309 -26.76 -15.16 -8.84
N LEU A 310 -27.14 -14.98 -10.12
CA LEU A 310 -26.39 -15.54 -11.24
C LEU A 310 -24.95 -15.01 -11.30
N LEU A 311 -24.76 -13.70 -11.11
CA LEU A 311 -23.45 -13.09 -11.08
C LEU A 311 -22.57 -13.60 -9.92
N LYS A 312 -23.15 -13.82 -8.74
CA LYS A 312 -22.44 -14.43 -7.60
C LYS A 312 -22.08 -15.89 -7.83
N GLN A 313 -22.89 -16.64 -8.59
CA GLN A 313 -22.67 -18.06 -8.87
C GLN A 313 -21.74 -18.31 -10.06
N ALA A 314 -21.60 -17.33 -10.95
CA ALA A 314 -20.88 -17.48 -12.20
C ALA A 314 -19.38 -17.76 -12.01
N GLY A 315 -18.79 -17.44 -10.84
CA GLY A 315 -17.38 -17.73 -10.54
C GLY A 315 -16.40 -17.06 -11.50
N MET A 316 -16.85 -16.01 -12.19
CA MET A 316 -16.05 -15.28 -13.17
C MET A 316 -15.07 -14.37 -12.44
N ASP A 317 -13.78 -14.58 -12.63
CA ASP A 317 -12.70 -13.82 -12.01
C ASP A 317 -12.18 -12.67 -12.91
N SER A 318 -12.78 -12.47 -14.10
CA SER A 318 -12.38 -11.40 -15.02
C SER A 318 -13.18 -10.11 -14.81
N TYR A 319 -12.50 -9.09 -14.29
CA TYR A 319 -13.03 -7.73 -14.14
C TYR A 319 -13.61 -7.17 -15.46
N ILE A 320 -12.82 -7.24 -16.54
CA ILE A 320 -13.20 -6.68 -17.86
C ILE A 320 -14.46 -7.37 -18.36
N TYR A 321 -14.52 -8.67 -18.21
CA TYR A 321 -15.64 -9.46 -18.67
C TYR A 321 -16.94 -9.14 -17.91
N MET A 322 -16.87 -9.02 -16.58
CA MET A 322 -18.02 -8.67 -15.77
C MET A 322 -18.53 -7.26 -16.06
N GLN A 323 -17.62 -6.31 -16.27
CA GLN A 323 -17.95 -4.94 -16.65
C GLN A 323 -18.63 -4.90 -18.03
N PHE A 324 -18.10 -5.67 -19.00
CA PHE A 324 -18.69 -5.85 -20.33
C PHE A 324 -20.11 -6.41 -20.24
N MET A 325 -20.35 -7.43 -19.41
CA MET A 325 -21.66 -8.07 -19.24
C MET A 325 -22.71 -7.07 -18.72
N VAL A 326 -22.39 -6.32 -17.67
CA VAL A 326 -23.32 -5.32 -17.12
C VAL A 326 -23.61 -4.21 -18.12
N GLY A 327 -22.58 -3.73 -18.84
CA GLY A 327 -22.74 -2.74 -19.90
C GLY A 327 -23.58 -3.24 -21.06
N SER A 328 -23.40 -4.52 -21.46
CA SER A 328 -24.17 -5.16 -22.54
C SER A 328 -25.65 -5.32 -22.18
N LEU A 329 -25.95 -5.76 -20.95
CA LEU A 329 -27.34 -5.86 -20.46
C LEU A 329 -28.05 -4.50 -20.54
N TYR A 330 -27.41 -3.43 -20.02
CA TYR A 330 -28.00 -2.10 -20.05
C TYR A 330 -28.19 -1.58 -21.49
N SER A 331 -27.18 -1.75 -22.35
CA SER A 331 -27.26 -1.34 -23.76
C SER A 331 -28.35 -2.07 -24.53
N THR A 332 -28.53 -3.38 -24.25
CA THR A 332 -29.60 -4.19 -24.88
C THR A 332 -30.98 -3.68 -24.47
N VAL A 333 -31.20 -3.37 -23.19
CA VAL A 333 -32.48 -2.82 -22.75
C VAL A 333 -32.74 -1.45 -23.37
N LEU A 334 -31.73 -0.56 -23.41
CA LEU A 334 -31.90 0.76 -24.06
C LEU A 334 -32.21 0.65 -25.56
N LYS A 335 -31.57 -0.25 -26.27
CA LYS A 335 -31.85 -0.52 -27.69
C LYS A 335 -33.28 -0.96 -27.91
N GLU A 336 -33.72 -1.96 -27.16
CA GLU A 336 -35.07 -2.53 -27.24
C GLU A 336 -36.19 -1.51 -26.89
N LEU A 337 -35.89 -0.57 -25.97
CA LEU A 337 -36.79 0.55 -25.65
C LEU A 337 -36.81 1.58 -26.78
N GLY A 338 -35.66 1.88 -27.40
CA GLY A 338 -35.57 2.76 -28.55
C GLY A 338 -36.39 2.25 -29.73
N ASP A 339 -36.33 0.93 -30.00
CA ASP A 339 -37.13 0.25 -31.03
C ASP A 339 -38.64 0.32 -30.73
N ALA A 340 -39.01 0.44 -29.43
CA ALA A 340 -40.38 0.68 -28.99
C ALA A 340 -40.79 2.15 -28.92
N GLY A 341 -39.94 3.07 -29.40
CA GLY A 341 -40.20 4.53 -29.42
C GLY A 341 -39.93 5.24 -28.09
N ILE A 342 -39.27 4.58 -27.12
CA ILE A 342 -38.92 5.15 -25.83
C ILE A 342 -37.43 5.48 -25.83
N CYS A 343 -37.08 6.75 -26.13
CA CYS A 343 -35.69 7.19 -26.09
C CYS A 343 -35.23 7.44 -24.67
N ALA A 344 -33.98 7.07 -24.38
CA ALA A 344 -33.36 7.30 -23.06
C ALA A 344 -33.33 8.78 -22.63
N ASP A 345 -33.24 9.70 -23.61
CA ASP A 345 -33.29 11.17 -23.41
C ASP A 345 -34.62 11.66 -22.79
N LEU A 346 -35.69 10.85 -22.86
CA LEU A 346 -36.96 11.17 -22.20
C LEU A 346 -36.95 10.91 -20.69
N VAL A 347 -36.00 10.12 -20.23
CA VAL A 347 -35.87 9.69 -18.83
C VAL A 347 -34.67 10.31 -18.14
N PHE A 348 -33.57 10.48 -18.87
CA PHE A 348 -32.31 10.99 -18.36
C PHE A 348 -31.92 12.28 -19.07
N GLU A 349 -31.42 13.25 -18.31
CA GLU A 349 -30.85 14.49 -18.88
C GLU A 349 -29.58 14.20 -19.74
N ASN A 350 -28.79 13.20 -19.30
CA ASN A 350 -27.59 12.77 -20.03
C ASN A 350 -27.43 11.25 -19.93
N PRO A 351 -27.98 10.47 -20.89
CA PRO A 351 -27.87 9.01 -20.90
C PRO A 351 -26.44 8.49 -20.97
N VAL A 352 -25.55 9.22 -21.62
CA VAL A 352 -24.13 8.85 -21.73
C VAL A 352 -23.44 8.92 -20.37
N GLU A 353 -23.79 9.91 -19.57
CA GLU A 353 -23.24 10.04 -18.21
C GLU A 353 -23.72 8.91 -17.29
N GLU A 354 -24.99 8.50 -17.41
CA GLU A 354 -25.51 7.36 -16.66
C GLU A 354 -24.82 6.04 -17.05
N TYR A 355 -24.49 5.87 -18.35
CA TYR A 355 -23.70 4.73 -18.80
C TYR A 355 -22.26 4.78 -18.25
N LYS A 356 -21.61 5.96 -18.26
CA LYS A 356 -20.26 6.12 -17.67
C LYS A 356 -20.24 5.81 -16.18
N LYS A 357 -21.26 6.26 -15.42
CA LYS A 357 -21.41 5.91 -14.00
C LYS A 357 -21.51 4.40 -13.79
N LEU A 358 -22.27 3.71 -14.65
CA LEU A 358 -22.45 2.26 -14.59
C LEU A 358 -21.12 1.51 -14.79
N ILE A 359 -20.39 1.83 -15.86
CA ILE A 359 -19.13 1.15 -16.18
C ILE A 359 -17.96 1.63 -15.30
N GLY A 360 -18.05 2.82 -14.68
CA GLY A 360 -17.06 3.37 -13.78
C GLY A 360 -17.20 2.90 -12.32
N CYS A 361 -18.14 1.99 -12.02
CA CYS A 361 -18.30 1.47 -10.67
C CYS A 361 -17.09 0.64 -10.23
N GLU A 362 -16.68 0.82 -8.98
CA GLU A 362 -15.53 0.11 -8.40
C GLU A 362 -15.84 -1.35 -8.03
N THR A 363 -17.12 -1.70 -7.86
CA THR A 363 -17.54 -3.06 -7.52
C THR A 363 -18.77 -3.48 -8.31
N ILE A 364 -18.91 -4.78 -8.58
CA ILE A 364 -20.08 -5.34 -9.26
C ILE A 364 -21.37 -5.06 -8.50
N GLY A 365 -21.33 -5.04 -7.17
CA GLY A 365 -22.48 -4.70 -6.35
C GLY A 365 -22.96 -3.27 -6.57
N LYS A 366 -22.02 -2.30 -6.64
CA LYS A 366 -22.33 -0.89 -6.99
C LYS A 366 -22.88 -0.81 -8.41
N ALA A 367 -22.28 -1.53 -9.38
CA ALA A 367 -22.74 -1.55 -10.77
C ALA A 367 -24.18 -2.10 -10.91
N ILE A 368 -24.49 -3.20 -10.23
CA ILE A 368 -25.85 -3.76 -10.19
C ILE A 368 -26.84 -2.77 -9.55
N GLY A 369 -26.44 -2.06 -8.50
CA GLY A 369 -27.23 -1.01 -7.87
C GLY A 369 -27.57 0.13 -8.84
N VAL A 370 -26.57 0.65 -9.55
CA VAL A 370 -26.74 1.70 -10.59
C VAL A 370 -27.62 1.19 -11.75
N LEU A 371 -27.37 -0.04 -12.23
CA LEU A 371 -28.19 -0.67 -13.26
C LEU A 371 -29.66 -0.74 -12.82
N GLY A 372 -29.90 -1.26 -11.61
CA GLY A 372 -31.26 -1.40 -11.06
C GLY A 372 -31.99 -0.07 -10.91
N GLU A 373 -31.30 0.97 -10.43
CA GLU A 373 -31.89 2.31 -10.30
C GLU A 373 -32.22 2.92 -11.65
N ASN A 374 -31.31 2.82 -12.64
CA ASN A 374 -31.56 3.31 -13.99
C ASN A 374 -32.72 2.59 -14.67
N LEU A 375 -32.78 1.27 -14.58
CA LEU A 375 -33.89 0.49 -15.13
C LEU A 375 -35.21 0.77 -14.42
N LYS A 376 -35.19 1.02 -13.11
CA LYS A 376 -36.38 1.40 -12.32
C LYS A 376 -36.92 2.77 -12.78
N ARG A 377 -36.07 3.78 -12.98
CA ARG A 377 -36.47 5.10 -13.50
C ARG A 377 -37.15 4.98 -14.86
N ILE A 378 -36.59 4.17 -15.76
CA ILE A 378 -37.20 3.91 -17.08
C ILE A 378 -38.54 3.18 -16.90
N CYS A 379 -38.59 2.17 -16.05
CA CYS A 379 -39.82 1.39 -15.78
C CYS A 379 -40.96 2.27 -15.24
N GLU A 380 -40.66 3.15 -14.28
CA GLU A 380 -41.61 4.12 -13.72
C GLU A 380 -42.10 5.12 -14.78
N TYR A 381 -41.18 5.62 -15.64
CA TYR A 381 -41.59 6.48 -16.76
C TYR A 381 -42.56 5.79 -17.71
N VAL A 382 -42.28 4.56 -18.13
CA VAL A 382 -43.12 3.76 -19.01
C VAL A 382 -44.49 3.49 -18.35
N GLY A 383 -44.49 3.15 -17.06
CA GLY A 383 -45.73 2.93 -16.28
C GLY A 383 -46.58 4.19 -16.20
N SER A 384 -46.00 5.37 -16.03
CA SER A 384 -46.70 6.66 -16.00
C SER A 384 -47.37 7.01 -17.34
N GLN A 385 -46.68 6.73 -18.45
CA GLN A 385 -47.25 6.95 -19.80
C GLN A 385 -48.42 6.04 -20.07
N LYS A 386 -48.36 4.76 -19.67
CA LYS A 386 -49.47 3.80 -19.82
C LYS A 386 -50.69 4.15 -18.96
N SER A 387 -50.47 4.64 -17.74
CA SER A 387 -51.58 5.02 -16.85
C SER A 387 -52.33 6.28 -17.31
N GLY A 388 -51.73 7.10 -18.18
CA GLY A 388 -52.40 8.24 -18.83
C GLY A 388 -53.23 7.85 -20.03
N VAL A 389 -53.02 6.67 -20.64
CA VAL A 389 -53.70 6.22 -21.87
C VAL A 389 -54.88 5.26 -21.58
N TYR A 390 -54.82 4.50 -20.51
CA TYR A 390 -55.85 3.51 -20.16
C TYR A 390 -56.57 3.84 -18.85
N SER A 391 -57.89 3.56 -18.82
CA SER A 391 -58.66 3.67 -17.57
C SER A 391 -58.14 2.63 -16.55
N ARG A 392 -58.28 2.95 -15.23
CA ARG A 392 -57.81 2.09 -14.12
C ARG A 392 -58.20 0.60 -14.23
N PRO A 393 -59.45 0.24 -14.69
CA PRO A 393 -59.84 -1.16 -14.90
C PRO A 393 -59.01 -1.86 -16.00
N VAL A 394 -58.71 -1.18 -17.10
CA VAL A 394 -57.93 -1.74 -18.20
C VAL A 394 -56.46 -1.99 -17.78
N VAL A 395 -55.86 -1.08 -17.01
CA VAL A 395 -54.53 -1.26 -16.46
C VAL A 395 -54.46 -2.48 -15.54
N LYS A 396 -55.50 -2.67 -14.66
CA LYS A 396 -55.59 -3.87 -13.80
C LYS A 396 -55.77 -5.16 -14.59
N ALA A 397 -56.60 -5.14 -15.63
CA ALA A 397 -56.81 -6.32 -16.49
C ALA A 397 -55.50 -6.71 -17.25
N LEU A 398 -54.78 -5.72 -17.78
CA LEU A 398 -53.49 -5.97 -18.43
C LEU A 398 -52.44 -6.56 -17.46
N ALA A 399 -52.34 -5.99 -16.26
CA ALA A 399 -51.40 -6.52 -15.25
C ALA A 399 -51.77 -7.97 -14.84
N TYR A 400 -53.06 -8.25 -14.66
CA TYR A 400 -53.52 -9.61 -14.36
C TYR A 400 -53.26 -10.59 -15.49
N MET A 401 -53.44 -10.18 -16.76
CA MET A 401 -53.10 -11.00 -17.92
C MET A 401 -51.59 -11.24 -18.01
N GLU A 402 -50.74 -10.24 -17.80
CA GLU A 402 -49.32 -10.39 -17.79
C GLU A 402 -48.78 -11.32 -16.69
N GLU A 403 -49.41 -11.32 -15.51
CA GLU A 403 -49.05 -12.24 -14.43
C GLU A 403 -49.54 -13.69 -14.66
N ASN A 404 -50.62 -13.88 -15.39
CA ASN A 404 -51.29 -15.17 -15.52
C ASN A 404 -51.37 -15.71 -16.97
N TYR A 405 -50.64 -15.14 -17.93
CA TYR A 405 -50.76 -15.51 -19.35
C TYR A 405 -50.43 -16.99 -19.65
N SER A 406 -49.68 -17.67 -18.76
CA SER A 406 -49.36 -19.10 -18.87
C SER A 406 -50.38 -20.01 -18.16
N SER A 407 -51.40 -19.47 -17.53
CA SER A 407 -52.47 -20.23 -16.86
C SER A 407 -53.51 -20.65 -17.89
N PRO A 408 -53.88 -21.94 -17.96
CA PRO A 408 -54.92 -22.42 -18.86
C PRO A 408 -56.32 -21.92 -18.47
N ASP A 409 -56.51 -21.38 -17.30
CA ASP A 409 -57.78 -20.87 -16.77
C ASP A 409 -57.98 -19.35 -17.00
N LEU A 410 -57.06 -18.70 -17.75
CA LEU A 410 -57.17 -17.30 -18.06
C LEU A 410 -58.36 -17.05 -19.02
N SER A 411 -59.47 -16.52 -18.50
CA SER A 411 -60.62 -16.15 -19.30
C SER A 411 -60.97 -14.66 -19.19
N MET A 412 -61.80 -14.15 -20.10
CA MET A 412 -62.27 -12.76 -20.09
C MET A 412 -63.53 -12.56 -19.23
N GLU A 413 -63.95 -13.52 -18.45
CA GLU A 413 -65.05 -13.40 -17.49
C GLU A 413 -64.60 -12.85 -16.13
#